data_761c6f73f240b57820faa8ebfc7ca0c4
#
_entry.id   761c6f73f240b57820faa8ebfc7ca0c4
#
_cell.length_a   1.000
_cell.length_b   1.000
_cell.length_c   1.000
_cell.angle_alpha   90.00
_cell.angle_beta   90.00
_cell.angle_gamma   90.00
#
_symmetry.space_group_name_H-M   'P 1'
#
loop_
_entity.id
_entity.type
_entity.pdbx_description
1 polymer ?
#
loop_
_entity_poly.entity_id
_entity_poly.type
_entity_poly.pdbx_seq_one_letter_code
_entity_poly.pdbx_strand_id
1 'polypeptide(L)'
;KDLQKKLYLKDMSVGIAVGKTGLENKLDENIIGKVGFQRYEVNAFGKRIKQIQVDPGQAGENFRTTIDLDVQKFTAEAIKDKAASVCVMDIYNGDIITLASSPSFDPNSFVHGIDKKYWEQLISNEKKPLNNKAIAGLYPPGSTIKTIVALSALENDVWNPKKYITCSGLTELYGEKFHCWKKKGHGTM
;
A
#
# COMPACT_ATOMS: atom_id res chain seq x y z
N LYS A 1 10.19 -10.20 -17.51
CA LYS A 1 11.52 -10.83 -17.52
C LYS A 1 11.99 -11.23 -16.13
N ASP A 2 11.66 -10.47 -15.07
CA ASP A 2 12.10 -10.77 -13.70
C ASP A 2 11.35 -11.94 -13.04
N LEU A 3 10.07 -12.11 -13.35
CA LEU A 3 9.30 -13.29 -12.91
C LEU A 3 9.87 -14.62 -13.45
N GLN A 4 10.47 -14.61 -14.65
CA GLN A 4 11.09 -15.81 -15.22
C GLN A 4 12.43 -16.15 -14.54
N LYS A 5 13.20 -15.16 -14.06
CA LYS A 5 14.38 -15.42 -13.23
C LYS A 5 14.05 -16.06 -11.88
N LYS A 6 12.93 -15.67 -11.27
CA LYS A 6 12.41 -16.30 -10.04
C LYS A 6 11.87 -17.73 -10.30
N LEU A 7 11.54 -18.09 -11.53
CA LEU A 7 11.02 -19.41 -11.92
C LEU A 7 12.10 -20.49 -12.15
N TYR A 8 13.39 -20.19 -11.95
CA TYR A 8 14.43 -21.22 -11.95
C TYR A 8 14.33 -22.19 -10.78
N LEU A 9 13.43 -21.93 -9.83
CA LEU A 9 13.07 -22.84 -8.75
C LEU A 9 11.98 -23.85 -9.14
N LYS A 10 11.62 -23.94 -10.42
CA LYS A 10 10.52 -24.77 -10.94
C LYS A 10 10.71 -26.28 -10.76
N ASP A 11 11.94 -26.71 -10.52
CA ASP A 11 12.27 -28.12 -10.26
C ASP A 11 12.34 -28.49 -8.77
N MET A 12 12.06 -27.54 -7.88
CA MET A 12 12.03 -27.80 -6.45
C MET A 12 10.58 -27.89 -5.99
N SER A 13 10.21 -29.01 -5.40
CA SER A 13 8.88 -29.33 -4.88
C SER A 13 8.38 -28.45 -3.71
N VAL A 14 9.00 -27.30 -3.51
CA VAL A 14 8.64 -26.33 -2.45
C VAL A 14 8.06 -25.09 -3.11
N GLY A 15 6.78 -24.86 -2.91
CA GLY A 15 6.16 -23.59 -3.27
C GLY A 15 6.71 -22.47 -2.41
N ILE A 16 7.45 -21.54 -3.02
CA ILE A 16 7.93 -20.34 -2.33
C ILE A 16 6.86 -19.27 -2.49
N ALA A 17 6.38 -18.72 -1.37
CA ALA A 17 5.51 -17.57 -1.39
C ALA A 17 6.28 -16.35 -1.92
N VAL A 18 5.68 -15.62 -2.84
CA VAL A 18 6.26 -14.42 -3.47
C VAL A 18 5.36 -13.23 -3.18
N GLY A 19 5.95 -12.15 -2.70
CA GLY A 19 5.24 -10.90 -2.44
C GLY A 19 4.68 -10.30 -3.74
N LYS A 20 3.37 -10.11 -3.82
CA LYS A 20 2.69 -9.56 -5.00
C LYS A 20 2.43 -8.06 -4.90
N THR A 21 2.21 -7.56 -3.71
CA THR A 21 1.86 -6.15 -3.46
C THR A 21 2.48 -5.64 -2.16
N GLY A 22 2.48 -4.33 -1.97
CA GLY A 22 2.87 -3.67 -0.74
C GLY A 22 4.32 -3.93 -0.33
N LEU A 23 4.56 -4.01 0.97
CA LEU A 23 5.88 -4.24 1.56
C LEU A 23 6.48 -5.59 1.17
N GLU A 24 5.66 -6.64 1.12
CA GLU A 24 6.10 -7.98 0.71
C GLU A 24 6.69 -7.97 -0.70
N ASN A 25 6.05 -7.28 -1.65
CA ASN A 25 6.58 -7.15 -3.01
C ASN A 25 7.86 -6.32 -3.06
N LYS A 26 7.89 -5.20 -2.33
CA LYS A 26 9.02 -4.28 -2.35
C LYS A 26 10.27 -4.87 -1.71
N LEU A 27 10.09 -5.65 -0.66
CA LEU A 27 11.16 -6.26 0.13
C LEU A 27 11.36 -7.75 -0.17
N ASP A 28 10.70 -8.29 -1.18
CA ASP A 28 10.63 -9.71 -1.49
C ASP A 28 12.01 -10.39 -1.57
N GLU A 29 12.98 -9.77 -2.25
CA GLU A 29 14.33 -10.30 -2.40
C GLU A 29 15.08 -10.45 -1.06
N ASN A 30 14.82 -9.56 -0.13
CA ASN A 30 15.45 -9.57 1.19
C ASN A 30 14.73 -10.52 2.15
N ILE A 31 13.40 -10.59 2.08
CA ILE A 31 12.57 -11.40 2.99
C ILE A 31 12.66 -12.89 2.66
N ILE A 32 12.71 -13.26 1.39
CA ILE A 32 12.75 -14.67 0.96
C ILE A 32 14.01 -15.38 1.43
N GLY A 33 15.17 -14.70 1.46
CA GLY A 33 16.44 -15.31 1.74
C GLY A 33 16.91 -16.25 0.62
N LYS A 34 17.70 -17.25 0.97
CA LYS A 34 18.21 -18.26 0.03
C LYS A 34 17.67 -19.63 0.37
N VAL A 35 17.08 -20.29 -0.59
CA VAL A 35 16.52 -21.63 -0.42
C VAL A 35 17.63 -22.65 -0.26
N GLY A 36 17.55 -23.46 0.79
CA GLY A 36 18.41 -24.61 0.97
C GLY A 36 17.98 -25.80 0.11
N PHE A 37 18.86 -26.76 -0.05
CA PHE A 37 18.56 -28.00 -0.74
C PHE A 37 19.24 -29.20 -0.08
N GLN A 38 18.66 -30.37 -0.29
CA GLN A 38 19.25 -31.65 0.11
C GLN A 38 19.34 -32.59 -1.11
N ARG A 39 20.52 -33.08 -1.38
CA ARG A 39 20.77 -34.00 -2.49
C ARG A 39 20.97 -35.42 -1.93
N TYR A 40 20.23 -36.36 -2.47
CA TYR A 40 20.28 -37.75 -2.10
C TYR A 40 20.68 -38.62 -3.28
N GLU A 41 21.48 -39.67 -3.02
CA GLU A 41 21.61 -40.83 -3.88
C GLU A 41 20.37 -41.69 -3.72
N VAL A 42 19.77 -42.14 -4.83
CA VAL A 42 18.60 -43.01 -4.84
C VAL A 42 18.91 -44.29 -5.63
N ASN A 43 18.31 -45.40 -5.23
CA ASN A 43 18.38 -46.66 -6.01
C ASN A 43 17.43 -46.62 -7.21
N ALA A 44 17.44 -47.69 -8.04
CA ALA A 44 16.57 -47.83 -9.21
C ALA A 44 15.06 -47.74 -8.91
N PHE A 45 14.65 -47.88 -7.65
CA PHE A 45 13.27 -47.80 -7.17
C PHE A 45 12.93 -46.42 -6.54
N GLY A 46 13.85 -45.43 -6.63
CA GLY A 46 13.64 -44.09 -6.06
C GLY A 46 13.85 -44.04 -4.53
N LYS A 47 14.28 -45.11 -3.86
CA LYS A 47 14.55 -45.12 -2.41
C LYS A 47 15.86 -44.39 -2.13
N ARG A 48 15.84 -43.42 -1.20
CA ARG A 48 17.03 -42.71 -0.73
C ARG A 48 18.00 -43.67 -0.04
N ILE A 49 19.26 -43.69 -0.53
CA ILE A 49 20.32 -44.55 0.02
C ILE A 49 21.24 -43.73 0.91
N LYS A 50 21.73 -42.58 0.37
CA LYS A 50 22.74 -41.75 1.04
C LYS A 50 22.48 -40.29 0.76
N GLN A 51 22.67 -39.49 1.78
CA GLN A 51 22.67 -38.04 1.63
C GLN A 51 24.04 -37.57 1.12
N ILE A 52 24.07 -36.93 -0.04
CA ILE A 52 25.31 -36.52 -0.70
C ILE A 52 25.67 -35.09 -0.29
N GLN A 53 24.69 -34.22 -0.22
CA GLN A 53 24.92 -32.80 0.03
C GLN A 53 23.72 -32.16 0.76
N VAL A 54 24.02 -31.27 1.68
CA VAL A 54 23.04 -30.43 2.35
C VAL A 54 23.50 -28.98 2.24
N ASP A 55 22.61 -28.12 1.77
CA ASP A 55 22.73 -26.68 1.90
C ASP A 55 21.54 -26.22 2.75
N PRO A 56 21.77 -25.70 3.96
CA PRO A 56 20.67 -25.27 4.83
C PRO A 56 19.94 -24.02 4.31
N GLY A 57 20.50 -23.38 3.27
CA GLY A 57 20.00 -22.09 2.81
C GLY A 57 20.35 -20.96 3.77
N GLN A 58 19.71 -19.83 3.57
CA GLN A 58 19.89 -18.64 4.40
C GLN A 58 18.54 -18.00 4.67
N ALA A 59 18.21 -17.78 5.94
CA ALA A 59 17.00 -17.05 6.30
C ALA A 59 17.01 -15.62 5.71
N GLY A 60 15.85 -15.12 5.37
CA GLY A 60 15.69 -13.72 4.96
C GLY A 60 15.97 -12.75 6.10
N GLU A 61 16.06 -11.49 5.75
CA GLU A 61 16.29 -10.41 6.70
C GLU A 61 15.04 -10.10 7.53
N ASN A 62 15.26 -9.67 8.78
CA ASN A 62 14.19 -9.16 9.61
C ASN A 62 14.03 -7.65 9.37
N PHE A 63 12.80 -7.21 9.12
CA PHE A 63 12.47 -5.80 8.96
C PHE A 63 11.63 -5.30 10.12
N ARG A 64 12.01 -4.14 10.64
CA ARG A 64 11.20 -3.40 11.61
C ARG A 64 10.56 -2.22 10.90
N THR A 65 9.24 -2.14 10.99
CA THR A 65 8.47 -0.99 10.48
C THR A 65 8.20 0.01 11.60
N THR A 66 7.76 1.21 11.23
CA THR A 66 7.33 2.26 12.17
C THR A 66 5.85 2.11 12.58
N ILE A 67 5.15 1.11 12.02
CA ILE A 67 3.74 0.85 12.32
C ILE A 67 3.60 0.47 13.80
N ASP A 68 2.77 1.21 14.52
CA ASP A 68 2.29 0.85 15.86
C ASP A 68 1.13 -0.14 15.72
N LEU A 69 1.33 -1.36 16.25
CA LEU A 69 0.38 -2.44 16.06
C LEU A 69 -0.98 -2.16 16.74
N ASP A 70 -0.98 -1.50 17.87
CA ASP A 70 -2.21 -1.24 18.62
C ASP A 70 -3.02 -0.12 17.95
N VAL A 71 -2.36 0.94 17.49
CA VAL A 71 -2.99 1.99 16.68
C VAL A 71 -3.49 1.42 15.35
N GLN A 72 -2.73 0.54 14.70
CA GLN A 72 -3.15 -0.12 13.46
C GLN A 72 -4.41 -0.96 13.65
N LYS A 73 -4.47 -1.79 14.71
CA LYS A 73 -5.63 -2.62 15.04
C LYS A 73 -6.86 -1.76 15.37
N PHE A 74 -6.68 -0.75 16.22
CA PHE A 74 -7.76 0.19 16.55
C PHE A 74 -8.31 0.87 15.31
N THR A 75 -7.43 1.36 14.44
CA THR A 75 -7.82 2.03 13.20
C THR A 75 -8.58 1.09 12.27
N ALA A 76 -8.08 -0.13 12.07
CA ALA A 76 -8.71 -1.13 11.22
C ALA A 76 -10.14 -1.46 11.73
N GLU A 77 -10.31 -1.62 13.04
CA GLU A 77 -11.63 -1.87 13.66
C GLU A 77 -12.57 -0.67 13.49
N ALA A 78 -12.08 0.55 13.67
CA ALA A 78 -12.88 1.77 13.55
C ALA A 78 -13.44 2.00 12.12
N ILE A 79 -12.78 1.46 11.09
CA ILE A 79 -13.19 1.64 9.68
C ILE A 79 -13.71 0.36 9.02
N LYS A 80 -13.80 -0.76 9.72
CA LYS A 80 -14.08 -2.11 9.14
C LYS A 80 -15.32 -2.17 8.25
N ASP A 81 -16.38 -1.41 8.58
CA ASP A 81 -17.65 -1.43 7.85
C ASP A 81 -17.72 -0.39 6.71
N LYS A 82 -16.65 0.36 6.51
CA LYS A 82 -16.59 1.47 5.56
C LYS A 82 -15.64 1.16 4.41
N ALA A 83 -15.91 1.71 3.23
CA ALA A 83 -14.92 1.81 2.18
C ALA A 83 -14.06 3.05 2.46
N ALA A 84 -12.94 2.87 3.18
CA ALA A 84 -12.14 3.97 3.71
C ALA A 84 -10.65 3.60 3.78
N SER A 85 -9.82 4.62 3.93
CA SER A 85 -8.41 4.46 4.29
C SER A 85 -7.99 5.49 5.32
N VAL A 86 -7.02 5.13 6.15
CA VAL A 86 -6.42 6.00 7.14
C VAL A 86 -4.92 5.88 7.06
N CYS A 87 -4.25 7.03 7.05
CA CYS A 87 -2.81 7.14 7.22
C CYS A 87 -2.54 8.12 8.36
N VAL A 88 -1.78 7.67 9.37
CA VAL A 88 -1.28 8.53 10.44
C VAL A 88 0.22 8.59 10.34
N MET A 89 0.73 9.79 10.26
CA MET A 89 2.16 10.07 10.08
C MET A 89 2.65 10.97 11.20
N ASP A 90 3.85 10.69 11.71
CA ASP A 90 4.57 11.60 12.57
C ASP A 90 5.06 12.79 11.75
N ILE A 91 4.70 14.00 12.17
CA ILE A 91 5.01 15.23 11.42
C ILE A 91 6.48 15.67 11.54
N TYR A 92 7.23 15.13 12.51
CA TYR A 92 8.62 15.51 12.74
C TYR A 92 9.60 14.68 11.92
N ASN A 93 9.35 13.39 11.76
CA ASN A 93 10.27 12.47 11.09
C ASN A 93 9.68 11.75 9.87
N GLY A 94 8.35 11.86 9.66
CA GLY A 94 7.65 11.23 8.55
C GLY A 94 7.33 9.75 8.75
N ASP A 95 7.53 9.21 9.95
CA ASP A 95 7.19 7.82 10.25
C ASP A 95 5.71 7.54 10.11
N ILE A 96 5.38 6.46 9.42
CA ILE A 96 4.00 5.99 9.30
C ILE A 96 3.65 5.16 10.53
N ILE A 97 2.79 5.71 11.38
CA ILE A 97 2.32 5.07 12.61
C ILE A 97 1.21 4.06 12.33
N THR A 98 0.33 4.37 11.38
CA THR A 98 -0.68 3.44 10.87
C THR A 98 -1.00 3.69 9.41
N LEU A 99 -1.27 2.62 8.68
CA LEU A 99 -1.68 2.66 7.28
C LEU A 99 -2.76 1.60 7.06
N ALA A 100 -4.01 2.00 7.11
CA ALA A 100 -5.15 1.09 7.05
C ALA A 100 -6.01 1.33 5.80
N SER A 101 -6.49 0.24 5.22
CA SER A 101 -7.45 0.23 4.11
C SER A 101 -8.59 -0.71 4.42
N SER A 102 -9.83 -0.28 4.24
CA SER A 102 -11.02 -1.09 4.51
C SER A 102 -12.02 -1.04 3.32
N PRO A 103 -12.73 -2.15 3.08
CA PRO A 103 -12.42 -3.48 3.57
C PRO A 103 -11.07 -3.97 3.06
N SER A 104 -10.49 -4.92 3.75
CA SER A 104 -9.24 -5.58 3.40
C SER A 104 -9.47 -7.07 3.24
N PHE A 105 -8.41 -7.83 3.04
CA PHE A 105 -8.43 -9.28 2.93
C PHE A 105 -7.28 -9.88 3.75
N ASP A 106 -7.40 -11.17 4.09
CA ASP A 106 -6.32 -11.90 4.72
C ASP A 106 -5.32 -12.40 3.67
N PRO A 107 -4.08 -11.87 3.63
CA PRO A 107 -3.06 -12.30 2.67
C PRO A 107 -2.65 -13.76 2.86
N ASN A 108 -2.77 -14.32 4.06
CA ASN A 108 -2.44 -15.73 4.33
C ASN A 108 -3.32 -16.69 3.53
N SER A 109 -4.53 -16.29 3.19
CA SER A 109 -5.44 -17.08 2.34
C SER A 109 -4.88 -17.38 0.94
N PHE A 110 -3.85 -16.65 0.51
CA PHE A 110 -3.22 -16.84 -0.80
C PHE A 110 -1.97 -17.74 -0.78
N VAL A 111 -1.42 -18.02 0.39
CA VAL A 111 -0.14 -18.76 0.54
C VAL A 111 -0.22 -20.18 -0.01
N HIS A 112 -1.33 -20.88 0.24
CA HIS A 112 -1.54 -22.27 -0.20
C HIS A 112 -2.65 -22.40 -1.27
N GLY A 113 -3.01 -21.30 -1.89
CA GLY A 113 -4.13 -21.22 -2.83
C GLY A 113 -5.40 -20.74 -2.14
N ILE A 114 -6.09 -19.81 -2.78
CA ILE A 114 -7.32 -19.22 -2.24
C ILE A 114 -8.53 -20.10 -2.57
N ASP A 115 -9.45 -20.24 -1.63
CA ASP A 115 -10.75 -20.86 -1.87
C ASP A 115 -11.55 -20.09 -2.93
N LYS A 116 -12.16 -20.82 -3.87
CA LYS A 116 -12.92 -20.24 -4.98
C LYS A 116 -14.05 -19.33 -4.52
N LYS A 117 -14.80 -19.75 -3.49
CA LYS A 117 -15.91 -18.97 -2.94
C LYS A 117 -15.42 -17.67 -2.31
N TYR A 118 -14.32 -17.73 -1.56
CA TYR A 118 -13.71 -16.54 -0.96
C TYR A 118 -13.16 -15.59 -2.03
N TRP A 119 -12.51 -16.13 -3.07
CA TRP A 119 -12.06 -15.34 -4.22
C TRP A 119 -13.22 -14.61 -4.90
N GLU A 120 -14.33 -15.30 -5.20
CA GLU A 120 -15.52 -14.71 -5.79
C GLU A 120 -16.09 -13.60 -4.89
N GLN A 121 -16.10 -13.77 -3.57
CA GLN A 121 -16.54 -12.73 -2.64
C GLN A 121 -15.63 -11.49 -2.70
N LEU A 122 -14.31 -11.66 -2.81
CA LEU A 122 -13.37 -10.54 -2.90
C LEU A 122 -13.53 -9.75 -4.20
N ILE A 123 -13.66 -10.41 -5.34
CA ILE A 123 -13.74 -9.74 -6.65
C ILE A 123 -15.12 -9.10 -6.91
N SER A 124 -16.20 -9.70 -6.40
CA SER A 124 -17.56 -9.17 -6.55
C SER A 124 -17.91 -8.06 -5.56
N ASN A 125 -17.07 -7.82 -4.55
CA ASN A 125 -17.35 -6.83 -3.53
C ASN A 125 -17.19 -5.41 -4.08
N GLU A 126 -18.27 -4.64 -4.10
CA GLU A 126 -18.30 -3.24 -4.59
C GLU A 126 -17.31 -2.33 -3.85
N LYS A 127 -17.01 -2.62 -2.58
CA LYS A 127 -16.05 -1.87 -1.77
C LYS A 127 -14.58 -2.21 -2.09
N LYS A 128 -14.33 -3.11 -3.07
CA LYS A 128 -13.02 -3.46 -3.63
C LYS A 128 -11.95 -3.76 -2.56
N PRO A 129 -12.07 -4.85 -1.79
CA PRO A 129 -11.13 -5.19 -0.71
C PRO A 129 -9.69 -5.43 -1.19
N LEU A 130 -9.50 -5.90 -2.43
CA LEU A 130 -8.18 -6.13 -3.02
C LEU A 130 -7.41 -4.84 -3.37
N ASN A 131 -8.11 -3.70 -3.39
CA ASN A 131 -7.48 -2.40 -3.63
C ASN A 131 -7.03 -1.79 -2.31
N ASN A 132 -5.73 -1.60 -2.13
CA ASN A 132 -5.21 -0.82 -1.00
C ASN A 132 -5.51 0.67 -1.21
N LYS A 133 -6.59 1.13 -0.61
CA LYS A 133 -7.11 2.50 -0.77
C LYS A 133 -6.18 3.56 -0.18
N ALA A 134 -5.33 3.18 0.77
CA ALA A 134 -4.37 4.10 1.37
C ALA A 134 -3.21 4.46 0.42
N ILE A 135 -2.90 3.57 -0.54
CA ILE A 135 -1.76 3.73 -1.46
C ILE A 135 -2.24 3.98 -2.90
N ALA A 136 -3.26 3.25 -3.34
CA ALA A 136 -3.72 3.24 -4.73
C ALA A 136 -5.12 3.86 -4.93
N GLY A 137 -5.72 4.39 -3.87
CA GLY A 137 -7.02 5.07 -3.97
C GLY A 137 -6.87 6.43 -4.66
N LEU A 138 -7.70 6.67 -5.68
CA LEU A 138 -7.78 7.96 -6.36
C LEU A 138 -9.03 8.70 -5.89
N TYR A 139 -8.83 9.80 -5.18
CA TYR A 139 -9.89 10.61 -4.61
C TYR A 139 -9.76 12.07 -5.03
N PRO A 140 -10.86 12.77 -5.34
CA PRO A 140 -10.83 14.23 -5.53
C PRO A 140 -10.33 14.88 -4.23
N PRO A 141 -9.24 15.66 -4.27
CA PRO A 141 -8.65 16.24 -3.05
C PRO A 141 -9.55 17.31 -2.41
N GLY A 142 -10.45 17.89 -3.18
CA GLY A 142 -11.28 18.98 -2.70
C GLY A 142 -10.43 20.13 -2.14
N SER A 143 -10.91 20.80 -1.03
CA SER A 143 -10.18 21.91 -0.42
C SER A 143 -8.85 21.54 0.23
N THR A 144 -8.55 20.26 0.42
CA THR A 144 -7.27 19.84 1.02
C THR A 144 -6.07 20.20 0.15
N ILE A 145 -6.25 20.28 -1.18
CA ILE A 145 -5.20 20.68 -2.11
C ILE A 145 -4.80 22.16 -1.94
N LYS A 146 -5.66 22.99 -1.35
CA LYS A 146 -5.41 24.45 -1.24
C LYS A 146 -4.17 24.77 -0.42
N THR A 147 -3.84 23.97 0.58
CA THR A 147 -2.62 24.14 1.38
C THR A 147 -1.37 23.95 0.54
N ILE A 148 -1.36 22.95 -0.33
CA ILE A 148 -0.24 22.68 -1.25
C ILE A 148 -0.13 23.80 -2.29
N VAL A 149 -1.26 24.24 -2.84
CA VAL A 149 -1.30 25.36 -3.80
C VAL A 149 -0.79 26.65 -3.16
N ALA A 150 -1.17 26.93 -1.91
CA ALA A 150 -0.71 28.10 -1.17
C ALA A 150 0.80 28.05 -0.91
N LEU A 151 1.34 26.91 -0.49
CA LEU A 151 2.77 26.71 -0.30
C LEU A 151 3.54 26.92 -1.60
N SER A 152 3.08 26.32 -2.70
CA SER A 152 3.70 26.50 -4.01
C SER A 152 3.67 27.95 -4.47
N ALA A 153 2.57 28.67 -4.22
CA ALA A 153 2.46 30.07 -4.56
C ALA A 153 3.41 30.96 -3.75
N LEU A 154 3.66 30.62 -2.48
CA LEU A 154 4.65 31.28 -1.63
C LEU A 154 6.08 31.00 -2.08
N GLU A 155 6.42 29.74 -2.37
CA GLU A 155 7.76 29.35 -2.81
C GLU A 155 8.16 29.97 -4.16
N ASN A 156 7.20 30.21 -5.02
CA ASN A 156 7.43 30.83 -6.34
C ASN A 156 7.20 32.36 -6.36
N ASP A 157 7.02 33.00 -5.21
CA ASP A 157 6.81 34.42 -5.05
C ASP A 157 5.60 34.99 -5.87
N VAL A 158 4.64 34.13 -6.25
CA VAL A 158 3.46 34.52 -7.00
C VAL A 158 2.32 35.01 -6.10
N TRP A 159 2.44 34.79 -4.80
CA TRP A 159 1.49 35.25 -3.80
C TRP A 159 2.18 35.90 -2.60
N ASN A 160 1.66 37.08 -2.24
CA ASN A 160 2.10 37.79 -1.03
C ASN A 160 0.99 37.70 0.04
N PRO A 161 1.22 37.03 1.19
CA PRO A 161 0.22 36.89 2.25
C PRO A 161 -0.20 38.19 2.91
N LYS A 162 0.58 39.29 2.72
CA LYS A 162 0.24 40.64 3.22
C LYS A 162 -0.67 41.39 2.27
N LYS A 163 -0.95 40.87 1.07
CA LYS A 163 -1.82 41.53 0.09
C LYS A 163 -3.28 41.16 0.38
N TYR A 164 -4.07 42.19 0.56
CA TYR A 164 -5.51 42.04 0.75
C TYR A 164 -6.20 41.54 -0.53
N ILE A 165 -7.12 40.63 -0.37
CA ILE A 165 -7.96 40.07 -1.43
C ILE A 165 -9.42 40.34 -1.07
N THR A 166 -10.19 40.86 -2.02
CA THR A 166 -11.62 41.11 -1.81
C THR A 166 -12.44 39.97 -2.45
N CYS A 167 -13.22 39.29 -1.64
CA CYS A 167 -14.19 38.29 -2.08
C CYS A 167 -15.59 38.88 -2.13
N SER A 168 -16.12 39.11 -3.34
CA SER A 168 -17.48 39.61 -3.56
C SER A 168 -18.56 38.54 -3.65
N GLY A 169 -18.18 37.26 -3.53
CA GLY A 169 -19.07 36.11 -3.67
C GLY A 169 -19.07 35.47 -5.07
N LEU A 170 -18.47 36.11 -6.05
CA LEU A 170 -18.33 35.65 -7.41
C LEU A 170 -17.00 36.14 -7.98
N THR A 171 -16.30 35.27 -8.68
CA THR A 171 -15.12 35.63 -9.50
C THR A 171 -15.28 35.00 -10.87
N GLU A 172 -14.95 35.74 -11.92
CA GLU A 172 -14.92 35.25 -13.29
C GLU A 172 -13.46 35.17 -13.76
N LEU A 173 -13.05 33.98 -14.19
CA LEU A 173 -11.71 33.71 -14.72
C LEU A 173 -11.84 32.93 -16.02
N TYR A 174 -11.21 33.42 -17.08
CA TYR A 174 -11.21 32.78 -18.40
C TYR A 174 -12.61 32.46 -18.95
N GLY A 175 -13.59 33.30 -18.64
CA GLY A 175 -15.00 33.14 -19.06
C GLY A 175 -15.83 32.20 -18.17
N GLU A 176 -15.21 31.56 -17.17
CA GLU A 176 -15.90 30.71 -16.22
C GLU A 176 -16.19 31.41 -14.90
N LYS A 177 -17.39 31.16 -14.34
CA LYS A 177 -17.86 31.77 -13.09
C LYS A 177 -17.65 30.86 -11.90
N PHE A 178 -16.84 31.32 -10.94
CA PHE A 178 -16.56 30.62 -9.69
C PHE A 178 -17.32 31.30 -8.54
N HIS A 179 -18.25 30.57 -7.95
CA HIS A 179 -19.07 31.05 -6.84
C HIS A 179 -18.42 30.73 -5.48
N CYS A 180 -18.42 31.72 -4.61
CA CYS A 180 -18.11 31.51 -3.21
C CYS A 180 -19.28 30.81 -2.50
N TRP A 181 -18.99 29.91 -1.54
CA TRP A 181 -20.03 29.29 -0.71
C TRP A 181 -20.84 30.35 0.09
N LYS A 182 -20.21 31.47 0.42
CA LYS A 182 -20.87 32.63 1.03
C LYS A 182 -21.39 33.57 -0.06
N LYS A 183 -22.71 33.59 -0.30
CA LYS A 183 -23.35 34.33 -1.41
C LYS A 183 -22.95 35.79 -1.54
N LYS A 184 -22.72 36.49 -0.42
CA LYS A 184 -22.30 37.89 -0.38
C LYS A 184 -20.78 38.08 -0.34
N GLY A 185 -20.02 36.99 -0.48
CA GLY A 185 -18.58 36.98 -0.31
C GLY A 185 -18.12 37.12 1.14
N HIS A 186 -16.79 37.11 1.33
CA HIS A 186 -16.14 37.24 2.64
C HIS A 186 -15.73 38.70 2.94
N GLY A 187 -15.82 39.57 1.95
CA GLY A 187 -15.26 40.92 2.02
C GLY A 187 -13.76 40.92 1.77
N THR A 188 -13.09 41.95 2.25
CA THR A 188 -11.65 42.09 2.15
C THR A 188 -10.96 41.34 3.30
N MET A 189 -10.03 40.48 2.96
CA MET A 189 -9.24 39.65 3.88
C MET A 189 -7.76 39.91 3.68
#